data_c85c3f75f6f65f2c1c830f04753d5f9d
#
_entry.id   c85c3f75f6f65f2c1c830f04753d5f9d
#
_cell.length_a   1.000
_cell.length_b   1.000
_cell.length_c   1.000
_cell.angle_alpha   90.00
_cell.angle_beta   90.00
_cell.angle_gamma   90.00
#
_symmetry.space_group_name_H-M   'P 1'
#
loop_
_entity.id
_entity.type
_entity.pdbx_description
1 polymer ?
#
loop_
_entity_poly.entity_id
_entity_poly.type
_entity_poly.pdbx_seq_one_letter_code
_entity_poly.pdbx_strand_id
1 'polypeptide(L)'
;MSEVLPITQTYGDDSYGSRVKENVRDRLSSFKSGFRLGELSGALGDLGTLLPIVLSLALTGQVDLGASLIFGGVWNILTGVLFRIPMCVQPMKSIAAIALTNHMSRGSVMGAGMSVSAFIFILGITRTIHIVQKYTPMSVIRGIQLGTAISFASKAATLIKQAEAFWGDSWEWANNYEWAVFAFIIVFLFYYRAKRIPTALIIFFIGLIIAFIKLYRDPPANVVYPKIGVYTVTAAVPTPEEFKHGFLSAGLGQLPLTALNSVIALAALASDLFPERPAGTPAISVSIGIMNLIGCFFGSIPFCHGSGGLAAQYRFGARSEVSIVILGILKIFFGLFFGSSLMGLIQCFPTAILGVMLFVSGIELGAVARTVNDGVLSDQKRHANFIVMTVTAGMLVGFSNDGIGFLGGMAVALCFYVASRFGGSMDEDNTGVLTEEQKRREREALELEAAREEDPSIRKVPVSAEPEHGAEPLQLA
;
A
#
# COMPACT_ATOMS: atom_id res chain seq x y z
N MET A 1 -34.85 -44.16 -22.27
CA MET A 1 -33.61 -44.64 -22.93
C MET A 1 -32.66 -43.46 -22.92
N SER A 2 -31.76 -43.48 -21.99
CA SER A 2 -30.75 -42.45 -21.73
C SER A 2 -29.47 -42.81 -22.50
N GLU A 3 -29.10 -42.02 -23.47
CA GLU A 3 -27.78 -42.11 -24.10
C GLU A 3 -26.75 -41.43 -23.24
N VAL A 4 -25.88 -42.22 -22.64
CA VAL A 4 -24.66 -41.81 -21.95
C VAL A 4 -23.59 -41.65 -23.02
N LEU A 5 -23.17 -40.41 -23.28
CA LEU A 5 -21.98 -40.14 -24.09
C LEU A 5 -20.71 -40.47 -23.30
N PRO A 6 -19.75 -41.19 -23.85
CA PRO A 6 -18.50 -41.51 -23.18
C PRO A 6 -17.56 -40.30 -23.21
N ILE A 7 -17.18 -39.81 -22.07
CA ILE A 7 -16.07 -38.85 -21.90
C ILE A 7 -14.76 -39.63 -22.05
N THR A 8 -14.29 -39.80 -23.26
CA THR A 8 -12.88 -40.13 -23.53
C THR A 8 -12.12 -38.84 -23.79
N GLN A 9 -11.69 -38.16 -22.72
CA GLN A 9 -10.58 -37.24 -22.84
C GLN A 9 -9.31 -38.06 -23.03
N THR A 10 -8.84 -38.15 -24.27
CA THR A 10 -7.47 -38.51 -24.58
C THR A 10 -6.53 -37.50 -23.92
N TYR A 11 -5.92 -37.92 -22.84
CA TYR A 11 -4.74 -37.28 -22.28
C TYR A 11 -3.61 -37.41 -23.31
N GLY A 12 -3.50 -36.42 -24.19
CA GLY A 12 -2.30 -36.21 -24.99
C GLY A 12 -1.13 -35.96 -24.06
N ASP A 13 -0.07 -36.67 -24.30
CA ASP A 13 1.21 -36.62 -23.58
C ASP A 13 1.95 -35.31 -23.89
N ASP A 14 1.32 -34.19 -23.54
CA ASP A 14 1.95 -32.87 -23.55
C ASP A 14 2.91 -32.83 -22.39
N SER A 15 4.18 -33.05 -22.72
CA SER A 15 5.31 -32.98 -21.81
C SER A 15 5.17 -31.76 -20.88
N TYR A 16 5.33 -31.98 -19.57
CA TYR A 16 5.36 -30.91 -18.54
C TYR A 16 6.19 -29.69 -18.99
N GLY A 17 7.25 -29.95 -19.81
CA GLY A 17 8.07 -28.94 -20.41
C GLY A 17 7.39 -28.05 -21.46
N SER A 18 6.40 -28.55 -22.21
CA SER A 18 5.65 -27.75 -23.21
C SER A 18 4.69 -26.78 -22.50
N ARG A 19 3.98 -27.23 -21.48
CA ARG A 19 3.09 -26.39 -20.64
C ARG A 19 3.86 -25.29 -19.88
N VAL A 20 5.06 -25.62 -19.38
CA VAL A 20 5.92 -24.62 -18.72
C VAL A 20 6.40 -23.57 -19.74
N LYS A 21 6.81 -24.00 -20.96
CA LYS A 21 7.23 -23.07 -22.03
C LYS A 21 6.10 -22.17 -22.51
N GLU A 22 4.89 -22.71 -22.65
CA GLU A 22 3.70 -21.95 -23.05
C GLU A 22 3.32 -20.92 -21.97
N ASN A 23 3.26 -21.32 -20.71
CA ASN A 23 3.04 -20.42 -19.58
C ASN A 23 4.10 -19.31 -19.49
N VAL A 24 5.38 -19.62 -19.75
CA VAL A 24 6.47 -18.63 -19.76
C VAL A 24 6.32 -17.67 -20.95
N ARG A 25 5.98 -18.19 -22.13
CA ARG A 25 5.77 -17.39 -23.33
C ARG A 25 4.59 -16.43 -23.17
N ASP A 26 3.47 -16.89 -22.60
CA ASP A 26 2.29 -16.09 -22.33
C ASP A 26 2.58 -15.01 -21.27
N ARG A 27 3.38 -15.35 -20.25
CA ARG A 27 3.85 -14.37 -19.26
C ARG A 27 4.74 -13.30 -19.89
N LEU A 28 5.67 -13.70 -20.77
CA LEU A 28 6.54 -12.75 -21.48
C LEU A 28 5.75 -11.85 -22.43
N SER A 29 4.75 -12.38 -23.12
CA SER A 29 3.88 -11.60 -24.01
C SER A 29 3.03 -10.61 -23.22
N SER A 30 2.45 -11.03 -22.10
CA SER A 30 1.71 -10.16 -21.17
C SER A 30 2.61 -9.07 -20.56
N PHE A 31 3.85 -9.40 -20.23
CA PHE A 31 4.83 -8.44 -19.74
C PHE A 31 5.19 -7.39 -20.81
N LYS A 32 5.43 -7.83 -22.07
CA LYS A 32 5.72 -6.92 -23.18
C LYS A 32 4.55 -6.00 -23.51
N SER A 33 3.33 -6.52 -23.53
CA SER A 33 2.12 -5.72 -23.79
C SER A 33 1.76 -4.78 -22.62
N GLY A 34 2.19 -5.13 -21.41
CA GLY A 34 2.02 -4.32 -20.19
C GLY A 34 3.00 -3.15 -20.07
N PHE A 35 4.09 -3.11 -20.85
CA PHE A 35 5.09 -2.05 -20.73
C PHE A 35 4.54 -0.71 -21.26
N ARG A 36 4.11 0.14 -20.32
CA ARG A 36 3.57 1.48 -20.60
C ARG A 36 4.22 2.51 -19.68
N LEU A 37 4.26 3.77 -20.09
CA LEU A 37 4.75 4.87 -19.26
C LEU A 37 4.01 4.97 -17.91
N GLY A 38 2.75 4.58 -17.86
CA GLY A 38 1.98 4.49 -16.62
C GLY A 38 2.54 3.48 -15.63
N GLU A 39 3.03 2.32 -16.10
CA GLU A 39 3.67 1.33 -15.21
C GLU A 39 4.98 1.87 -14.62
N LEU A 40 5.78 2.56 -15.42
CA LEU A 40 7.01 3.19 -14.95
C LEU A 40 6.71 4.32 -13.94
N SER A 41 5.70 5.14 -14.21
CA SER A 41 5.21 6.16 -13.27
C SER A 41 4.71 5.53 -11.97
N GLY A 42 3.90 4.49 -12.08
CA GLY A 42 3.39 3.76 -10.91
C GLY A 42 4.49 3.10 -10.09
N ALA A 43 5.54 2.58 -10.72
CA ALA A 43 6.70 2.01 -10.03
C ALA A 43 7.34 2.99 -9.03
N LEU A 44 7.32 4.29 -9.35
CA LEU A 44 7.89 5.35 -8.52
C LEU A 44 6.89 5.92 -7.48
N GLY A 45 5.63 5.47 -7.52
CA GLY A 45 4.55 6.02 -6.69
C GLY A 45 4.78 5.92 -5.19
N ASP A 46 5.50 4.89 -4.72
CA ASP A 46 5.77 4.66 -3.29
C ASP A 46 7.10 5.28 -2.80
N LEU A 47 7.81 6.03 -3.62
CA LEU A 47 9.10 6.62 -3.24
C LEU A 47 9.00 7.61 -2.07
N GLY A 48 7.86 8.28 -1.92
CA GLY A 48 7.59 9.18 -0.78
C GLY A 48 7.62 8.45 0.57
N THR A 49 7.34 7.15 0.61
CA THR A 49 7.49 6.31 1.80
C THR A 49 8.88 5.67 1.89
N LEU A 50 9.37 5.14 0.78
CA LEU A 50 10.59 4.34 0.73
C LEU A 50 11.84 5.17 1.01
N LEU A 51 12.05 6.27 0.26
CA LEU A 51 13.32 6.99 0.28
C LEU A 51 13.65 7.62 1.63
N PRO A 52 12.74 8.37 2.32
CA PRO A 52 13.08 8.97 3.59
C PRO A 52 13.45 7.95 4.67
N ILE A 53 12.75 6.81 4.71
CA ILE A 53 12.98 5.77 5.73
C ILE A 53 14.32 5.05 5.48
N VAL A 54 14.54 4.59 4.25
CA VAL A 54 15.77 3.88 3.89
C VAL A 54 16.99 4.76 4.08
N LEU A 55 16.90 6.03 3.63
CA LEU A 55 17.98 7.00 3.79
C LEU A 55 18.31 7.26 5.26
N SER A 56 17.30 7.54 6.09
CA SER A 56 17.52 7.84 7.52
C SER A 56 18.22 6.69 8.24
N LEU A 57 17.76 5.45 8.02
CA LEU A 57 18.37 4.27 8.63
C LEU A 57 19.77 3.96 8.08
N ALA A 58 20.01 4.23 6.79
CA ALA A 58 21.31 4.02 6.18
C ALA A 58 22.33 5.08 6.65
N LEU A 59 21.94 6.35 6.76
CA LEU A 59 22.80 7.42 7.28
C LEU A 59 23.22 7.19 8.73
N THR A 60 22.33 6.60 9.55
CA THR A 60 22.64 6.24 10.94
C THR A 60 23.35 4.89 11.07
N GLY A 61 23.65 4.20 9.96
CA GLY A 61 24.34 2.91 9.94
C GLY A 61 23.51 1.72 10.45
N GLN A 62 22.20 1.92 10.66
CA GLN A 62 21.28 0.90 11.19
C GLN A 62 20.86 -0.15 10.16
N VAL A 63 21.01 0.16 8.87
CA VAL A 63 20.83 -0.77 7.76
C VAL A 63 21.90 -0.53 6.70
N ASP A 64 22.11 -1.50 5.83
CA ASP A 64 22.96 -1.37 4.67
C ASP A 64 22.13 -0.96 3.45
N LEU A 65 22.45 0.17 2.82
CA LEU A 65 21.72 0.69 1.66
C LEU A 65 21.85 -0.24 0.45
N GLY A 66 23.07 -0.72 0.16
CA GLY A 66 23.33 -1.60 -0.98
C GLY A 66 22.58 -2.92 -0.85
N ALA A 67 22.66 -3.58 0.31
CA ALA A 67 21.91 -4.79 0.61
C ALA A 67 20.38 -4.53 0.55
N SER A 68 19.92 -3.41 1.11
CA SER A 68 18.48 -3.05 1.07
C SER A 68 17.97 -2.84 -0.35
N LEU A 69 18.77 -2.23 -1.23
CA LEU A 69 18.40 -2.07 -2.63
C LEU A 69 18.40 -3.41 -3.38
N ILE A 70 19.42 -4.25 -3.20
CA ILE A 70 19.51 -5.55 -3.88
C ILE A 70 18.38 -6.46 -3.44
N PHE A 71 18.23 -6.70 -2.13
CA PHE A 71 17.17 -7.58 -1.62
C PHE A 71 15.78 -6.99 -1.88
N GLY A 72 15.58 -5.68 -1.66
CA GLY A 72 14.33 -5.02 -2.00
C GLY A 72 13.97 -5.16 -3.48
N GLY A 73 14.97 -5.13 -4.36
CA GLY A 73 14.80 -5.37 -5.80
C GLY A 73 14.43 -6.82 -6.12
N VAL A 74 15.13 -7.79 -5.53
CA VAL A 74 14.81 -9.22 -5.69
C VAL A 74 13.38 -9.50 -5.23
N TRP A 75 13.00 -8.98 -4.06
CA TRP A 75 11.65 -9.16 -3.53
C TRP A 75 10.58 -8.46 -4.37
N ASN A 76 10.86 -7.30 -4.96
CA ASN A 76 9.95 -6.67 -5.92
C ASN A 76 9.70 -7.57 -7.13
N ILE A 77 10.74 -8.16 -7.72
CA ILE A 77 10.59 -9.07 -8.86
C ILE A 77 9.80 -10.31 -8.48
N LEU A 78 10.18 -10.97 -7.38
CA LEU A 78 9.50 -12.18 -6.90
C LEU A 78 8.03 -11.92 -6.55
N THR A 79 7.73 -10.80 -5.89
CA THR A 79 6.38 -10.37 -5.56
C THR A 79 5.54 -10.12 -6.82
N GLY A 80 6.11 -9.44 -7.83
CA GLY A 80 5.44 -9.22 -9.12
C GLY A 80 5.10 -10.53 -9.81
N VAL A 81 6.05 -11.45 -9.90
CA VAL A 81 5.85 -12.76 -10.50
C VAL A 81 4.80 -13.59 -9.75
N LEU A 82 4.80 -13.50 -8.40
CA LEU A 82 3.90 -14.30 -7.56
C LEU A 82 2.46 -13.79 -7.61
N PHE A 83 2.26 -12.49 -7.37
CA PHE A 83 0.92 -11.91 -7.19
C PHE A 83 0.34 -11.30 -8.47
N ARG A 84 1.16 -10.99 -9.47
CA ARG A 84 0.76 -10.41 -10.76
C ARG A 84 0.01 -9.07 -10.65
N ILE A 85 0.22 -8.36 -9.56
CA ILE A 85 -0.30 -7.01 -9.30
C ILE A 85 0.86 -6.11 -8.84
N PRO A 86 0.72 -4.78 -8.89
CA PRO A 86 1.75 -3.85 -8.44
C PRO A 86 1.85 -3.81 -6.90
N MET A 87 2.15 -4.95 -6.29
CA MET A 87 2.28 -5.08 -4.85
C MET A 87 3.65 -4.59 -4.38
N CYS A 88 3.70 -3.46 -3.68
CA CYS A 88 4.94 -2.85 -3.24
C CYS A 88 5.72 -3.69 -2.22
N VAL A 89 7.05 -3.50 -2.21
CA VAL A 89 7.96 -3.96 -1.16
C VAL A 89 8.58 -2.72 -0.52
N GLN A 90 8.17 -2.43 0.72
CA GLN A 90 8.48 -1.20 1.44
C GLN A 90 8.98 -1.50 2.86
N PRO A 91 9.71 -0.55 3.52
CA PRO A 91 10.22 -0.74 4.88
C PRO A 91 9.12 -0.96 5.92
N MET A 92 9.42 -1.75 6.94
CA MET A 92 8.60 -1.88 8.15
C MET A 92 8.68 -0.60 8.98
N LYS A 93 7.60 0.18 8.98
CA LYS A 93 7.59 1.59 9.45
C LYS A 93 7.78 1.73 10.95
N SER A 94 7.15 0.85 11.77
CA SER A 94 7.27 0.92 13.23
C SER A 94 8.70 0.54 13.67
N ILE A 95 9.29 -0.50 13.08
CA ILE A 95 10.70 -0.85 13.35
C ILE A 95 11.60 0.32 13.00
N ALA A 96 11.41 0.92 11.81
CA ALA A 96 12.21 2.05 11.37
C ALA A 96 12.11 3.26 12.30
N ALA A 97 10.89 3.61 12.74
CA ALA A 97 10.66 4.73 13.64
C ALA A 97 11.34 4.51 15.01
N ILE A 98 11.16 3.33 15.59
CA ILE A 98 11.75 2.99 16.89
C ILE A 98 13.27 2.88 16.79
N ALA A 99 13.79 2.29 15.71
CA ALA A 99 15.22 2.18 15.47
C ALA A 99 15.89 3.56 15.45
N LEU A 100 15.30 4.52 14.73
CA LEU A 100 15.82 5.89 14.65
C LEU A 100 15.73 6.62 16.01
N THR A 101 14.62 6.48 16.71
CA THR A 101 14.41 7.17 18.02
C THR A 101 15.33 6.61 19.10
N ASN A 102 15.51 5.30 19.15
CA ASN A 102 16.27 4.62 20.20
C ASN A 102 17.73 4.31 19.78
N HIS A 103 18.17 4.80 18.62
CA HIS A 103 19.52 4.54 18.08
C HIS A 103 19.92 3.05 18.14
N MET A 104 19.01 2.17 17.68
CA MET A 104 19.22 0.71 17.74
C MET A 104 20.42 0.29 16.89
N SER A 105 21.13 -0.76 17.33
CA SER A 105 22.17 -1.38 16.52
C SER A 105 21.59 -2.02 15.25
N ARG A 106 22.41 -2.19 14.21
CA ARG A 106 22.02 -2.91 12.98
C ARG A 106 21.49 -4.28 13.30
N GLY A 107 22.16 -5.04 14.17
CA GLY A 107 21.73 -6.38 14.59
C GLY A 107 20.36 -6.37 15.28
N SER A 108 20.06 -5.35 16.11
CA SER A 108 18.74 -5.22 16.75
C SER A 108 17.64 -4.92 15.73
N VAL A 109 17.89 -4.09 14.70
CA VAL A 109 16.93 -3.85 13.62
C VAL A 109 16.67 -5.12 12.81
N MET A 110 17.74 -5.89 12.48
CA MET A 110 17.61 -7.18 11.80
C MET A 110 16.83 -8.18 12.65
N GLY A 111 17.16 -8.29 13.96
CA GLY A 111 16.47 -9.16 14.90
C GLY A 111 14.98 -8.83 15.04
N ALA A 112 14.60 -7.54 15.05
CA ALA A 112 13.21 -7.11 15.03
C ALA A 112 12.49 -7.56 13.75
N GLY A 113 13.10 -7.33 12.57
CA GLY A 113 12.54 -7.75 11.29
C GLY A 113 12.35 -9.26 11.17
N MET A 114 13.36 -10.03 11.58
CA MET A 114 13.32 -11.50 11.52
C MET A 114 12.26 -12.08 12.45
N SER A 115 12.15 -11.58 13.69
CA SER A 115 11.18 -12.07 14.66
C SER A 115 9.75 -11.80 14.24
N VAL A 116 9.43 -10.55 13.81
CA VAL A 116 8.11 -10.22 13.25
C VAL A 116 7.77 -11.14 12.09
N SER A 117 8.73 -11.32 11.19
CA SER A 117 8.52 -12.10 9.98
C SER A 117 8.36 -13.59 10.26
N ALA A 118 9.05 -14.13 11.26
CA ALA A 118 8.84 -15.50 11.71
C ALA A 118 7.40 -15.72 12.22
N PHE A 119 6.87 -14.80 13.03
CA PHE A 119 5.48 -14.86 13.48
C PHE A 119 4.50 -14.80 12.30
N ILE A 120 4.67 -13.83 11.41
CA ILE A 120 3.78 -13.66 10.24
C ILE A 120 3.88 -14.87 9.30
N PHE A 121 5.06 -15.44 9.13
CA PHE A 121 5.28 -16.66 8.35
C PHE A 121 4.53 -17.86 8.93
N ILE A 122 4.61 -18.07 10.27
CA ILE A 122 3.86 -19.14 10.95
C ILE A 122 2.36 -18.93 10.76
N LEU A 123 1.83 -17.71 10.95
CA LEU A 123 0.43 -17.40 10.71
C LEU A 123 0.00 -17.66 9.25
N GLY A 124 0.91 -17.43 8.30
CA GLY A 124 0.69 -17.70 6.89
C GLY A 124 0.63 -19.19 6.56
N ILE A 125 1.65 -19.98 6.96
CA ILE A 125 1.73 -21.43 6.70
C ILE A 125 0.60 -22.19 7.39
N THR A 126 0.32 -21.86 8.64
CA THR A 126 -0.77 -22.48 9.40
C THR A 126 -2.16 -22.01 8.96
N ARG A 127 -2.21 -21.01 8.06
CA ARG A 127 -3.44 -20.32 7.62
C ARG A 127 -4.24 -19.71 8.76
N THR A 128 -3.67 -19.57 9.95
CA THR A 128 -4.33 -18.97 11.11
C THR A 128 -4.66 -17.49 10.86
N ILE A 129 -3.94 -16.83 9.98
CA ILE A 129 -4.24 -15.47 9.53
C ILE A 129 -5.66 -15.33 8.96
N HIS A 130 -6.24 -16.38 8.35
CA HIS A 130 -7.62 -16.39 7.90
C HIS A 130 -8.63 -16.29 9.04
N ILE A 131 -8.29 -16.84 10.22
CA ILE A 131 -9.15 -16.73 11.40
C ILE A 131 -9.22 -15.26 11.82
N VAL A 132 -8.08 -14.59 11.88
CA VAL A 132 -8.04 -13.15 12.18
C VAL A 132 -8.84 -12.36 11.16
N GLN A 133 -8.66 -12.63 9.86
CA GLN A 133 -9.41 -11.97 8.78
C GLN A 133 -10.92 -12.20 8.89
N LYS A 134 -11.34 -13.46 9.14
CA LYS A 134 -12.75 -13.85 9.20
C LYS A 134 -13.51 -13.13 10.32
N TYR A 135 -12.85 -12.94 11.47
CA TYR A 135 -13.48 -12.28 12.62
C TYR A 135 -13.27 -10.75 12.65
N THR A 136 -12.53 -10.19 11.69
CA THR A 136 -12.33 -8.75 11.57
C THR A 136 -13.42 -8.14 10.68
N PRO A 137 -14.33 -7.31 11.22
CA PRO A 137 -15.35 -6.64 10.42
C PRO A 137 -14.75 -5.74 9.35
N MET A 138 -15.42 -5.60 8.20
CA MET A 138 -14.96 -4.73 7.12
C MET A 138 -14.81 -3.27 7.57
N SER A 139 -15.70 -2.80 8.46
CA SER A 139 -15.59 -1.46 9.05
C SER A 139 -14.30 -1.21 9.83
N VAL A 140 -13.77 -2.23 10.52
CA VAL A 140 -12.47 -2.16 11.19
C VAL A 140 -11.33 -2.11 10.15
N ILE A 141 -11.40 -2.94 9.10
CA ILE A 141 -10.40 -2.94 8.01
C ILE A 141 -10.37 -1.57 7.33
N ARG A 142 -11.53 -1.00 6.98
CA ARG A 142 -11.64 0.35 6.38
C ARG A 142 -11.15 1.43 7.35
N GLY A 143 -11.37 1.24 8.66
CA GLY A 143 -10.82 2.12 9.69
C GLY A 143 -9.30 2.12 9.75
N ILE A 144 -8.67 0.94 9.64
CA ILE A 144 -7.20 0.82 9.54
C ILE A 144 -6.68 1.53 8.29
N GLN A 145 -7.34 1.34 7.14
CA GLN A 145 -6.96 1.99 5.89
C GLN A 145 -7.07 3.50 5.99
N LEU A 146 -8.18 4.02 6.55
CA LEU A 146 -8.41 5.45 6.78
C LEU A 146 -7.39 6.04 7.76
N GLY A 147 -7.14 5.39 8.90
CA GLY A 147 -6.16 5.83 9.88
C GLY A 147 -4.74 5.88 9.31
N THR A 148 -4.36 4.85 8.53
CA THR A 148 -3.07 4.83 7.81
C THR A 148 -2.98 5.96 6.78
N ALA A 149 -4.08 6.27 6.09
CA ALA A 149 -4.15 7.38 5.13
C ALA A 149 -3.93 8.74 5.81
N ILE A 150 -4.59 8.98 6.95
CA ILE A 150 -4.41 10.19 7.76
C ILE A 150 -2.96 10.28 8.27
N SER A 151 -2.39 9.17 8.72
CA SER A 151 -0.98 9.10 9.14
C SER A 151 -0.02 9.43 8.00
N PHE A 152 -0.32 9.03 6.76
CA PHE A 152 0.45 9.41 5.58
C PHE A 152 0.36 10.90 5.30
N ALA A 153 -0.84 11.48 5.39
CA ALA A 153 -1.04 12.93 5.22
C ALA A 153 -0.24 13.73 6.28
N SER A 154 -0.25 13.29 7.53
CA SER A 154 0.54 13.90 8.61
C SER A 154 2.06 13.82 8.35
N LYS A 155 2.56 12.65 7.95
CA LYS A 155 3.99 12.48 7.59
C LYS A 155 4.37 13.29 6.35
N ALA A 156 3.49 13.37 5.37
CA ALA A 156 3.68 14.20 4.18
C ALA A 156 3.82 15.68 4.56
N ALA A 157 2.96 16.18 5.44
CA ALA A 157 3.06 17.53 5.96
C ALA A 157 4.40 17.76 6.69
N THR A 158 4.88 16.77 7.46
CA THR A 158 6.20 16.84 8.12
C THR A 158 7.33 16.92 7.08
N LEU A 159 7.30 16.11 6.01
CA LEU A 159 8.30 16.16 4.94
C LEU A 159 8.30 17.51 4.21
N ILE A 160 7.10 18.07 3.96
CA ILE A 160 6.97 19.40 3.34
C ILE A 160 7.49 20.50 4.27
N LYS A 161 7.21 20.41 5.58
CA LYS A 161 7.72 21.36 6.57
C LYS A 161 9.24 21.32 6.74
N GLN A 162 9.91 20.23 6.37
CA GLN A 162 11.37 20.14 6.32
C GLN A 162 11.96 20.89 5.12
N ALA A 163 11.13 21.25 4.14
CA ALA A 163 11.52 22.16 3.08
C ALA A 163 11.55 23.58 3.62
N GLU A 164 12.47 24.38 3.10
CA GLU A 164 12.63 25.78 3.48
C GLU A 164 11.45 26.65 2.99
N ALA A 165 11.29 27.81 3.60
CA ALA A 165 10.18 28.74 3.36
C ALA A 165 10.07 29.21 1.90
N PHE A 166 8.95 29.85 1.54
CA PHE A 166 8.75 30.47 0.21
C PHE A 166 9.76 31.58 -0.08
N TRP A 167 10.20 32.32 0.97
CA TRP A 167 11.15 33.42 0.89
C TRP A 167 11.72 33.71 2.28
N GLY A 168 12.82 34.42 2.33
CA GLY A 168 13.52 34.79 3.57
C GLY A 168 14.89 34.14 3.68
N ASP A 169 15.54 34.29 4.82
CA ASP A 169 16.91 33.83 5.06
C ASP A 169 17.06 32.29 5.06
N SER A 170 15.96 31.58 5.27
CA SER A 170 15.91 30.12 5.23
C SER A 170 15.50 29.54 3.87
N TRP A 171 15.32 30.37 2.84
CA TRP A 171 14.95 29.89 1.51
C TRP A 171 16.08 29.10 0.83
N GLU A 172 15.80 27.86 0.46
CA GLU A 172 16.70 27.00 -0.29
C GLU A 172 16.13 26.69 -1.68
N TRP A 173 16.88 27.00 -2.74
CA TRP A 173 16.43 26.80 -4.13
C TRP A 173 16.07 25.36 -4.45
N ALA A 174 16.73 24.37 -3.84
CA ALA A 174 16.58 22.96 -4.15
C ALA A 174 15.46 22.28 -3.37
N ASN A 175 15.06 22.80 -2.20
CA ASN A 175 14.07 22.17 -1.34
C ASN A 175 13.24 23.23 -0.60
N ASN A 176 12.19 23.73 -1.21
CA ASN A 176 11.32 24.80 -0.72
C ASN A 176 9.85 24.47 -0.96
N TYR A 177 8.95 25.32 -0.45
CA TYR A 177 7.50 25.14 -0.58
C TYR A 177 7.01 25.32 -2.03
N GLU A 178 7.71 26.08 -2.88
CA GLU A 178 7.34 26.24 -4.29
C GLU A 178 7.40 24.88 -5.01
N TRP A 179 8.39 24.04 -4.71
CA TRP A 179 8.46 22.70 -5.25
C TRP A 179 7.31 21.80 -4.77
N ALA A 180 6.84 21.96 -3.53
CA ALA A 180 5.65 21.26 -3.05
C ALA A 180 4.39 21.71 -3.79
N VAL A 181 4.18 23.03 -3.93
CA VAL A 181 3.03 23.62 -4.64
C VAL A 181 3.06 23.19 -6.11
N PHE A 182 4.21 23.28 -6.76
CA PHE A 182 4.38 22.86 -8.15
C PHE A 182 4.02 21.37 -8.34
N ALA A 183 4.60 20.48 -7.52
CA ALA A 183 4.31 19.05 -7.58
C ALA A 183 2.83 18.76 -7.29
N PHE A 184 2.23 19.44 -6.31
CA PHE A 184 0.82 19.32 -5.97
C PHE A 184 -0.08 19.71 -7.15
N ILE A 185 0.19 20.89 -7.76
CA ILE A 185 -0.56 21.36 -8.94
C ILE A 185 -0.46 20.35 -10.09
N ILE A 186 0.73 19.86 -10.42
CA ILE A 186 0.92 18.88 -11.50
C ILE A 186 0.11 17.60 -11.22
N VAL A 187 0.22 17.05 -10.00
CA VAL A 187 -0.49 15.81 -9.69
C VAL A 187 -2.00 15.98 -9.77
N PHE A 188 -2.55 17.08 -9.21
CA PHE A 188 -4.00 17.27 -9.19
C PHE A 188 -4.58 17.78 -10.53
N LEU A 189 -3.83 18.56 -11.28
CA LEU A 189 -4.24 18.99 -12.64
C LEU A 189 -4.43 17.77 -13.55
N PHE A 190 -3.56 16.78 -13.43
CA PHE A 190 -3.63 15.54 -14.20
C PHE A 190 -4.23 14.37 -13.42
N TYR A 191 -4.95 14.64 -12.32
CA TYR A 191 -5.48 13.63 -11.41
C TYR A 191 -6.25 12.52 -12.14
N TYR A 192 -7.19 12.86 -13.01
CA TYR A 192 -7.98 11.88 -13.77
C TYR A 192 -7.27 11.33 -15.03
N ARG A 193 -6.10 11.86 -15.36
CA ARG A 193 -5.31 11.47 -16.52
C ARG A 193 -4.03 10.70 -16.20
N ALA A 194 -3.85 10.25 -14.95
CA ALA A 194 -2.65 9.56 -14.49
C ALA A 194 -2.27 8.30 -15.32
N LYS A 195 -3.27 7.64 -15.96
CA LYS A 195 -3.01 6.52 -16.88
C LYS A 195 -2.31 6.97 -18.18
N ARG A 196 -2.48 8.23 -18.60
CA ARG A 196 -1.93 8.78 -19.86
C ARG A 196 -0.71 9.67 -19.60
N ILE A 197 -0.72 10.42 -18.51
CA ILE A 197 0.33 11.36 -18.13
C ILE A 197 1.05 10.78 -16.91
N PRO A 198 2.33 10.40 -17.04
CA PRO A 198 3.08 9.74 -15.97
C PRO A 198 3.56 10.77 -14.92
N THR A 199 2.64 11.31 -14.14
CA THR A 199 2.90 12.42 -13.20
C THR A 199 3.97 12.10 -12.17
N ALA A 200 3.96 10.89 -11.56
CA ALA A 200 5.00 10.50 -10.62
C ALA A 200 6.40 10.46 -11.26
N LEU A 201 6.47 9.98 -12.51
CA LEU A 201 7.71 9.94 -13.26
C LEU A 201 8.24 11.35 -13.53
N ILE A 202 7.36 12.27 -13.95
CA ILE A 202 7.73 13.67 -14.24
C ILE A 202 8.29 14.33 -12.98
N ILE A 203 7.54 14.31 -11.86
CA ILE A 203 7.98 14.96 -10.63
C ILE A 203 9.21 14.29 -10.02
N PHE A 204 9.35 12.96 -10.17
CA PHE A 204 10.53 12.24 -9.73
C PHE A 204 11.79 12.67 -10.51
N PHE A 205 11.72 12.76 -11.84
CA PHE A 205 12.87 13.18 -12.63
C PHE A 205 13.24 14.66 -12.38
N ILE A 206 12.24 15.53 -12.17
CA ILE A 206 12.51 16.90 -11.74
C ILE A 206 13.27 16.89 -10.40
N GLY A 207 12.78 16.14 -9.40
CA GLY A 207 13.45 16.00 -8.12
C GLY A 207 14.85 15.40 -8.24
N LEU A 208 15.05 14.43 -9.13
CA LEU A 208 16.35 13.82 -9.38
C LEU A 208 17.35 14.79 -10.03
N ILE A 209 16.89 15.61 -10.98
CA ILE A 209 17.71 16.67 -11.60
C ILE A 209 18.12 17.69 -10.55
N ILE A 210 17.17 18.14 -9.71
CA ILE A 210 17.45 19.06 -8.61
C ILE A 210 18.48 18.44 -7.65
N ALA A 211 18.28 17.17 -7.27
CA ALA A 211 19.21 16.46 -6.38
C ALA A 211 20.61 16.38 -6.97
N PHE A 212 20.70 16.09 -8.28
CA PHE A 212 21.98 16.03 -8.98
C PHE A 212 22.68 17.38 -9.03
N ILE A 213 21.96 18.46 -9.36
CA ILE A 213 22.53 19.81 -9.37
C ILE A 213 22.96 20.21 -7.96
N LYS A 214 22.14 19.95 -6.91
CA LYS A 214 22.49 20.24 -5.53
C LYS A 214 23.74 19.50 -5.08
N LEU A 215 23.87 18.22 -5.43
CA LEU A 215 25.01 17.38 -5.06
C LEU A 215 26.34 17.95 -5.55
N TYR A 216 26.38 18.58 -6.73
CA TYR A 216 27.63 19.11 -7.30
C TYR A 216 27.84 20.62 -7.09
N ARG A 217 26.78 21.39 -6.90
CA ARG A 217 26.83 22.85 -6.72
C ARG A 217 26.88 23.27 -5.26
N ASP A 218 26.10 22.60 -4.42
CA ASP A 218 25.89 22.96 -3.02
C ASP A 218 25.71 21.68 -2.16
N PRO A 219 26.76 20.84 -2.07
CA PRO A 219 26.66 19.55 -1.41
C PRO A 219 26.50 19.71 0.10
N PRO A 220 25.68 18.87 0.75
CA PRO A 220 25.63 18.76 2.20
C PRO A 220 27.00 18.41 2.79
N ALA A 221 27.23 18.77 4.04
CA ALA A 221 28.47 18.41 4.74
C ALA A 221 28.66 16.89 4.77
N ASN A 222 29.89 16.43 4.51
CA ASN A 222 30.28 15.01 4.51
C ASN A 222 29.51 14.14 3.50
N VAL A 223 29.10 14.71 2.38
CA VAL A 223 28.36 13.97 1.34
C VAL A 223 29.23 12.90 0.68
N VAL A 224 28.64 11.72 0.43
CA VAL A 224 29.29 10.65 -0.34
C VAL A 224 28.84 10.76 -1.80
N TYR A 225 29.81 10.98 -2.69
CA TYR A 225 29.51 11.03 -4.13
C TYR A 225 29.26 9.64 -4.70
N PRO A 226 28.32 9.48 -5.63
CA PRO A 226 28.10 8.21 -6.32
C PRO A 226 29.36 7.73 -7.03
N LYS A 227 29.78 6.52 -6.74
CA LYS A 227 30.93 5.85 -7.38
C LYS A 227 30.47 4.52 -7.97
N ILE A 228 30.86 4.26 -9.19
CA ILE A 228 30.60 2.97 -9.84
C ILE A 228 31.59 1.95 -9.29
N GLY A 229 31.07 0.85 -8.77
CA GLY A 229 31.84 -0.29 -8.26
C GLY A 229 30.91 -1.46 -8.00
N VAL A 230 31.44 -2.68 -7.98
CA VAL A 230 30.64 -3.85 -7.64
C VAL A 230 30.49 -3.92 -6.14
N TYR A 231 29.24 -3.76 -5.67
CA TYR A 231 28.92 -3.90 -4.25
C TYR A 231 28.85 -5.38 -3.85
N THR A 232 29.57 -5.75 -2.80
CA THR A 232 29.57 -7.11 -2.26
C THR A 232 28.67 -7.17 -1.02
N VAL A 233 27.67 -8.02 -1.07
CA VAL A 233 26.78 -8.25 0.06
C VAL A 233 27.53 -9.04 1.14
N THR A 234 27.51 -8.55 2.38
CA THR A 234 28.13 -9.22 3.54
C THR A 234 27.06 -9.70 4.50
N ALA A 235 27.27 -10.89 5.07
CA ALA A 235 26.36 -11.42 6.09
C ALA A 235 26.44 -10.57 7.37
N ALA A 236 25.30 -10.26 7.95
CA ALA A 236 25.14 -9.51 9.19
C ALA A 236 24.21 -10.28 10.12
N VAL A 237 24.75 -11.30 10.80
CA VAL A 237 23.96 -12.16 11.69
C VAL A 237 23.79 -11.47 13.04
N PRO A 238 22.54 -11.19 13.49
CA PRO A 238 22.31 -10.61 14.80
C PRO A 238 22.70 -11.58 15.90
N THR A 239 23.28 -11.06 16.98
CA THR A 239 23.53 -11.84 18.19
C THR A 239 22.21 -12.18 18.89
N PRO A 240 22.15 -13.22 19.77
CA PRO A 240 20.94 -13.55 20.52
C PRO A 240 20.40 -12.36 21.35
N GLU A 241 21.29 -11.54 21.90
CA GLU A 241 20.93 -10.34 22.67
C GLU A 241 20.31 -9.27 21.78
N GLU A 242 20.90 -9.00 20.61
CA GLU A 242 20.37 -8.08 19.63
C GLU A 242 19.01 -8.55 19.09
N PHE A 243 18.86 -9.87 18.87
CA PHE A 243 17.60 -10.46 18.46
C PHE A 243 16.50 -10.23 19.50
N LYS A 244 16.79 -10.54 20.78
CA LYS A 244 15.87 -10.33 21.90
C LYS A 244 15.54 -8.84 22.08
N HIS A 245 16.56 -7.98 22.09
CA HIS A 245 16.37 -6.53 22.19
C HIS A 245 15.54 -5.99 21.05
N GLY A 246 15.83 -6.38 19.79
CA GLY A 246 15.09 -5.96 18.60
C GLY A 246 13.62 -6.36 18.67
N PHE A 247 13.33 -7.62 19.05
CA PHE A 247 11.96 -8.10 19.17
C PHE A 247 11.18 -7.32 20.25
N LEU A 248 11.72 -7.19 21.43
CA LEU A 248 11.02 -6.53 22.54
C LEU A 248 10.83 -5.03 22.32
N SER A 249 11.84 -4.35 21.76
CA SER A 249 11.79 -2.89 21.57
C SER A 249 10.94 -2.47 20.37
N ALA A 250 11.07 -3.15 19.24
CA ALA A 250 10.44 -2.72 17.98
C ALA A 250 9.55 -3.79 17.34
N GLY A 251 9.88 -5.08 17.49
CA GLY A 251 9.15 -6.17 16.85
C GLY A 251 7.71 -6.29 17.35
N LEU A 252 7.48 -6.22 18.66
CA LEU A 252 6.14 -6.32 19.24
C LEU A 252 5.18 -5.26 18.69
N GLY A 253 5.65 -4.01 18.54
CA GLY A 253 4.83 -2.93 17.97
C GLY A 253 4.57 -3.10 16.48
N GLN A 254 5.47 -3.76 15.74
CA GLN A 254 5.32 -4.00 14.31
C GLN A 254 4.39 -5.19 13.98
N LEU A 255 4.21 -6.16 14.88
CA LEU A 255 3.38 -7.35 14.63
C LEU A 255 1.94 -6.99 14.22
N PRO A 256 1.18 -6.19 15.02
CA PRO A 256 -0.18 -5.79 14.65
C PRO A 256 -0.19 -5.02 13.32
N LEU A 257 0.75 -4.09 13.14
CA LEU A 257 0.86 -3.29 11.91
C LEU A 257 1.08 -4.17 10.68
N THR A 258 1.92 -5.20 10.78
CA THR A 258 2.16 -6.11 9.66
C THR A 258 0.96 -7.01 9.41
N ALA A 259 0.38 -7.64 10.43
CA ALA A 259 -0.77 -8.54 10.27
C ALA A 259 -2.00 -7.81 9.72
N LEU A 260 -2.31 -6.62 10.25
CA LEU A 260 -3.53 -5.89 9.92
C LEU A 260 -3.38 -5.05 8.65
N ASN A 261 -2.36 -4.21 8.56
CA ASN A 261 -2.19 -3.31 7.43
C ASN A 261 -1.49 -3.97 6.23
N SER A 262 -0.41 -4.75 6.49
CA SER A 262 0.39 -5.32 5.39
C SER A 262 -0.12 -6.67 4.89
N VAL A 263 -1.02 -7.32 5.60
CA VAL A 263 -1.65 -8.58 5.16
C VAL A 263 -3.15 -8.40 4.94
N ILE A 264 -3.93 -8.11 5.98
CA ILE A 264 -5.40 -8.13 5.90
C ILE A 264 -5.93 -6.93 5.08
N ALA A 265 -5.56 -5.71 5.44
CA ALA A 265 -6.01 -4.51 4.73
C ALA A 265 -5.46 -4.46 3.28
N LEU A 266 -4.23 -4.95 3.08
CA LEU A 266 -3.66 -5.08 1.74
C LEU A 266 -4.42 -6.10 0.88
N ALA A 267 -4.76 -7.29 1.42
CA ALA A 267 -5.52 -8.29 0.68
C ALA A 267 -6.91 -7.77 0.29
N ALA A 268 -7.58 -7.04 1.19
CA ALA A 268 -8.84 -6.38 0.90
C ALA A 268 -8.69 -5.34 -0.22
N LEU A 269 -7.69 -4.45 -0.13
CA LEU A 269 -7.41 -3.46 -1.15
C LEU A 269 -7.03 -4.10 -2.50
N ALA A 270 -6.25 -5.18 -2.48
CA ALA A 270 -5.89 -5.92 -3.70
C ALA A 270 -7.14 -6.52 -4.38
N SER A 271 -8.08 -7.04 -3.60
CA SER A 271 -9.36 -7.53 -4.13
C SER A 271 -10.23 -6.41 -4.71
N ASP A 272 -10.24 -5.22 -4.09
CA ASP A 272 -10.98 -4.07 -4.59
C ASP A 272 -10.40 -3.52 -5.91
N LEU A 273 -9.07 -3.46 -6.01
CA LEU A 273 -8.39 -2.86 -7.18
C LEU A 273 -8.13 -3.85 -8.32
N PHE A 274 -7.99 -5.13 -7.99
CA PHE A 274 -7.62 -6.21 -8.90
C PHE A 274 -8.47 -7.47 -8.63
N PRO A 275 -9.79 -7.42 -8.81
CA PRO A 275 -10.69 -8.55 -8.49
C PRO A 275 -10.37 -9.83 -9.27
N GLU A 276 -9.80 -9.72 -10.47
CA GLU A 276 -9.38 -10.85 -11.30
C GLU A 276 -8.11 -11.56 -10.78
N ARG A 277 -7.37 -10.93 -9.87
CA ARG A 277 -6.07 -11.41 -9.35
C ARG A 277 -6.01 -11.24 -7.82
N PRO A 278 -6.87 -11.91 -7.06
CA PRO A 278 -6.94 -11.76 -5.62
C PRO A 278 -5.65 -12.27 -4.97
N ALA A 279 -5.06 -11.46 -4.11
CA ALA A 279 -3.91 -11.85 -3.31
C ALA A 279 -4.38 -12.39 -1.95
N GLY A 280 -4.24 -13.68 -1.74
CA GLY A 280 -4.66 -14.33 -0.48
C GLY A 280 -3.77 -13.97 0.70
N THR A 281 -4.38 -13.75 1.87
CA THR A 281 -3.66 -13.40 3.11
C THR A 281 -2.57 -14.40 3.50
N PRO A 282 -2.71 -15.74 3.34
CA PRO A 282 -1.61 -16.65 3.65
C PRO A 282 -0.40 -16.47 2.74
N ALA A 283 -0.62 -16.28 1.42
CA ALA A 283 0.46 -16.08 0.47
C ALA A 283 1.23 -14.77 0.76
N ILE A 284 0.51 -13.69 1.10
CA ILE A 284 1.11 -12.41 1.50
C ILE A 284 1.94 -12.60 2.76
N SER A 285 1.40 -13.30 3.78
CA SER A 285 2.10 -13.56 5.05
C SER A 285 3.38 -14.38 4.83
N VAL A 286 3.32 -15.43 4.03
CA VAL A 286 4.48 -16.27 3.68
C VAL A 286 5.54 -15.45 2.93
N SER A 287 5.12 -14.61 1.99
CA SER A 287 6.00 -13.71 1.24
C SER A 287 6.76 -12.77 2.19
N ILE A 288 6.07 -12.09 3.12
CA ILE A 288 6.69 -11.21 4.12
C ILE A 288 7.68 -12.00 4.99
N GLY A 289 7.31 -13.21 5.39
CA GLY A 289 8.18 -14.08 6.17
C GLY A 289 9.49 -14.37 5.46
N ILE A 290 9.42 -14.89 4.24
CA ILE A 290 10.59 -15.28 3.46
C ILE A 290 11.49 -14.07 3.17
N MET A 291 10.91 -12.92 2.80
CA MET A 291 11.66 -11.71 2.51
C MET A 291 12.64 -11.35 3.62
N ASN A 292 12.19 -11.37 4.86
CA ASN A 292 12.98 -10.86 5.96
C ASN A 292 13.80 -11.94 6.66
N LEU A 293 13.32 -13.18 6.70
CA LEU A 293 14.13 -14.30 7.18
C LEU A 293 15.40 -14.49 6.34
N ILE A 294 15.39 -14.07 5.07
CA ILE A 294 16.58 -14.09 4.22
C ILE A 294 17.27 -12.72 4.21
N GLY A 295 16.55 -11.64 3.85
CA GLY A 295 17.15 -10.32 3.63
C GLY A 295 17.83 -9.72 4.85
N CYS A 296 17.24 -9.90 6.03
CA CYS A 296 17.81 -9.35 7.27
C CYS A 296 19.17 -9.97 7.63
N PHE A 297 19.46 -11.22 7.25
CA PHE A 297 20.78 -11.81 7.44
C PHE A 297 21.90 -11.08 6.69
N PHE A 298 21.56 -10.27 5.73
CA PHE A 298 22.52 -9.50 4.92
C PHE A 298 22.46 -7.99 5.22
N GLY A 299 21.90 -7.61 6.35
CA GLY A 299 21.83 -6.19 6.75
C GLY A 299 20.82 -5.37 5.96
N SER A 300 19.95 -6.01 5.17
CA SER A 300 18.85 -5.35 4.48
C SER A 300 17.81 -4.84 5.47
N ILE A 301 17.20 -3.70 5.16
CA ILE A 301 16.06 -3.19 5.91
C ILE A 301 14.93 -4.23 5.95
N PRO A 302 14.23 -4.39 7.10
CA PRO A 302 13.03 -5.23 7.15
C PRO A 302 11.93 -4.69 6.26
N PHE A 303 11.40 -5.56 5.37
CA PHE A 303 10.37 -5.22 4.39
C PHE A 303 9.00 -5.78 4.74
N CYS A 304 7.96 -5.10 4.27
CA CYS A 304 6.60 -5.61 4.24
C CYS A 304 5.89 -5.18 2.95
N HIS A 305 4.71 -5.75 2.73
CA HIS A 305 3.79 -5.28 1.69
C HIS A 305 2.84 -4.27 2.33
N GLY A 306 2.77 -3.05 1.83
CA GLY A 306 1.92 -2.02 2.43
C GLY A 306 0.69 -1.72 1.58
N SER A 307 -0.49 -1.63 2.21
CA SER A 307 -1.72 -1.20 1.51
C SER A 307 -1.57 0.19 0.90
N GLY A 308 -0.93 1.11 1.61
CA GLY A 308 -0.65 2.45 1.10
C GLY A 308 0.28 2.50 -0.11
N GLY A 309 1.29 1.61 -0.16
CA GLY A 309 2.17 1.51 -1.32
C GLY A 309 1.45 0.95 -2.56
N LEU A 310 0.58 -0.04 -2.39
CA LEU A 310 -0.29 -0.53 -3.47
C LEU A 310 -1.21 0.58 -3.99
N ALA A 311 -1.86 1.34 -3.09
CA ALA A 311 -2.70 2.48 -3.43
C ALA A 311 -1.91 3.54 -4.22
N ALA A 312 -0.70 3.87 -3.76
CA ALA A 312 0.19 4.82 -4.42
C ALA A 312 0.56 4.39 -5.83
N GLN A 313 1.04 3.15 -5.99
CA GLN A 313 1.43 2.61 -7.29
C GLN A 313 0.23 2.58 -8.26
N TYR A 314 -0.93 2.12 -7.78
CA TYR A 314 -2.16 2.13 -8.56
C TYR A 314 -2.55 3.55 -8.97
N ARG A 315 -2.46 4.52 -8.05
CA ARG A 315 -2.78 5.92 -8.31
C ARG A 315 -1.91 6.50 -9.42
N PHE A 316 -0.62 6.27 -9.37
CA PHE A 316 0.33 6.82 -10.33
C PHE A 316 0.43 6.02 -11.63
N GLY A 317 -0.45 5.03 -11.85
CA GLY A 317 -0.67 4.42 -13.15
C GLY A 317 -0.30 2.95 -13.27
N ALA A 318 0.26 2.31 -12.23
CA ALA A 318 0.53 0.88 -12.24
C ALA A 318 -0.77 0.06 -12.28
N ARG A 319 -0.81 -0.95 -13.13
CA ARG A 319 -1.96 -1.85 -13.28
C ARG A 319 -1.55 -3.32 -13.35
N SER A 320 -0.25 -3.59 -13.40
CA SER A 320 0.31 -4.93 -13.51
C SER A 320 1.60 -5.07 -12.71
N GLU A 321 2.11 -6.29 -12.67
CA GLU A 321 3.41 -6.63 -12.10
C GLU A 321 4.59 -5.92 -12.76
N VAL A 322 4.42 -5.42 -13.97
CA VAL A 322 5.50 -4.78 -14.76
C VAL A 322 6.11 -3.62 -13.99
N SER A 323 5.30 -2.82 -13.30
CA SER A 323 5.78 -1.69 -12.49
C SER A 323 6.79 -2.10 -11.43
N ILE A 324 6.46 -3.10 -10.61
CA ILE A 324 7.35 -3.52 -9.52
C ILE A 324 8.52 -4.36 -10.00
N VAL A 325 8.39 -5.08 -11.11
CA VAL A 325 9.51 -5.80 -11.73
C VAL A 325 10.54 -4.80 -12.27
N ILE A 326 10.09 -3.74 -12.96
CA ILE A 326 10.99 -2.65 -13.41
C ILE A 326 11.67 -2.00 -12.21
N LEU A 327 10.90 -1.65 -11.17
CA LEU A 327 11.45 -1.07 -9.94
C LEU A 327 12.48 -2.01 -9.29
N GLY A 328 12.20 -3.33 -9.30
CA GLY A 328 13.09 -4.35 -8.79
C GLY A 328 14.42 -4.40 -9.56
N ILE A 329 14.35 -4.41 -10.88
CA ILE A 329 15.55 -4.38 -11.75
C ILE A 329 16.37 -3.11 -11.48
N LEU A 330 15.74 -1.95 -11.41
CA LEU A 330 16.40 -0.67 -11.10
C LEU A 330 17.06 -0.70 -9.72
N LYS A 331 16.36 -1.19 -8.68
CA LYS A 331 16.93 -1.33 -7.33
C LYS A 331 18.15 -2.24 -7.32
N ILE A 332 18.11 -3.40 -8.00
CA ILE A 332 19.24 -4.32 -8.09
C ILE A 332 20.41 -3.64 -8.82
N PHE A 333 20.14 -2.99 -9.94
CA PHE A 333 21.15 -2.27 -10.70
C PHE A 333 21.85 -1.21 -9.83
N PHE A 334 21.08 -0.34 -9.20
CA PHE A 334 21.66 0.72 -8.36
C PHE A 334 22.33 0.16 -7.10
N GLY A 335 21.77 -0.87 -6.48
CA GLY A 335 22.37 -1.52 -5.32
C GLY A 335 23.68 -2.23 -5.64
N LEU A 336 23.75 -2.92 -6.79
CA LEU A 336 24.93 -3.70 -7.20
C LEU A 336 26.09 -2.80 -7.69
N PHE A 337 25.77 -1.77 -8.48
CA PHE A 337 26.81 -0.94 -9.10
C PHE A 337 27.20 0.31 -8.31
N PHE A 338 26.33 0.78 -7.41
CA PHE A 338 26.58 1.98 -6.61
C PHE A 338 26.57 1.70 -5.10
N GLY A 339 25.79 0.71 -4.66
CA GLY A 339 25.67 0.36 -3.23
C GLY A 339 25.35 1.56 -2.35
N SER A 340 26.12 1.73 -1.28
CA SER A 340 25.92 2.84 -0.33
C SER A 340 26.39 4.20 -0.86
N SER A 341 27.09 4.27 -2.00
CA SER A 341 27.53 5.55 -2.57
C SER A 341 26.39 6.42 -3.11
N LEU A 342 25.20 5.84 -3.32
CA LEU A 342 23.99 6.61 -3.68
C LEU A 342 23.45 7.50 -2.55
N MET A 343 23.90 7.30 -1.32
CA MET A 343 23.39 8.01 -0.14
C MET A 343 23.40 9.53 -0.33
N GLY A 344 24.50 10.09 -0.86
CA GLY A 344 24.62 11.52 -1.08
C GLY A 344 23.63 12.07 -2.11
N LEU A 345 23.38 11.33 -3.19
CA LEU A 345 22.38 11.74 -4.19
C LEU A 345 20.96 11.70 -3.61
N ILE A 346 20.61 10.65 -2.86
CA ILE A 346 19.28 10.52 -2.24
C ILE A 346 19.09 11.60 -1.15
N GLN A 347 20.15 11.94 -0.40
CA GLN A 347 20.12 13.01 0.61
C GLN A 347 19.82 14.39 0.02
N CYS A 348 20.23 14.63 -1.23
CA CYS A 348 19.94 15.87 -1.95
C CYS A 348 18.54 15.92 -2.57
N PHE A 349 17.76 14.83 -2.51
CA PHE A 349 16.44 14.79 -3.14
C PHE A 349 15.43 15.67 -2.37
N PRO A 350 14.64 16.55 -3.05
CA PRO A 350 13.71 17.46 -2.40
C PRO A 350 12.66 16.74 -1.54
N THR A 351 12.66 16.97 -0.23
CA THR A 351 11.65 16.39 0.70
C THR A 351 10.26 16.91 0.42
N ALA A 352 10.14 18.14 -0.11
CA ALA A 352 8.89 18.73 -0.57
C ALA A 352 8.19 17.86 -1.62
N ILE A 353 8.91 17.38 -2.63
CA ILE A 353 8.38 16.50 -3.68
C ILE A 353 7.98 15.14 -3.10
N LEU A 354 8.82 14.54 -2.25
CA LEU A 354 8.51 13.27 -1.58
C LEU A 354 7.26 13.38 -0.70
N GLY A 355 7.11 14.51 -0.02
CA GLY A 355 5.93 14.80 0.79
C GLY A 355 4.65 14.81 -0.04
N VAL A 356 4.64 15.48 -1.18
CA VAL A 356 3.46 15.50 -2.08
C VAL A 356 3.13 14.09 -2.61
N MET A 357 4.12 13.30 -3.00
CA MET A 357 3.89 11.93 -3.45
C MET A 357 3.28 11.07 -2.34
N LEU A 358 3.76 11.21 -1.10
CA LEU A 358 3.23 10.51 0.06
C LEU A 358 1.80 10.97 0.40
N PHE A 359 1.51 12.27 0.31
CA PHE A 359 0.18 12.83 0.54
C PHE A 359 -0.85 12.24 -0.42
N VAL A 360 -0.53 12.20 -1.71
CA VAL A 360 -1.39 11.62 -2.75
C VAL A 360 -1.63 10.13 -2.51
N SER A 361 -0.61 9.41 -2.05
CA SER A 361 -0.75 7.99 -1.65
C SER A 361 -1.74 7.82 -0.49
N GLY A 362 -1.71 8.76 0.47
CA GLY A 362 -2.67 8.82 1.57
C GLY A 362 -4.10 9.03 1.08
N ILE A 363 -4.32 9.97 0.17
CA ILE A 363 -5.65 10.24 -0.41
C ILE A 363 -6.24 8.97 -1.06
N GLU A 364 -5.46 8.26 -1.87
CA GLU A 364 -5.94 7.04 -2.54
C GLU A 364 -6.27 5.91 -1.56
N LEU A 365 -5.44 5.75 -0.52
CA LEU A 365 -5.72 4.77 0.52
C LEU A 365 -6.98 5.15 1.31
N GLY A 366 -7.14 6.44 1.64
CA GLY A 366 -8.32 6.95 2.36
C GLY A 366 -9.60 6.86 1.54
N ALA A 367 -9.52 7.02 0.22
CA ALA A 367 -10.68 6.93 -0.67
C ALA A 367 -11.39 5.58 -0.61
N VAL A 368 -10.68 4.51 -0.21
CA VAL A 368 -11.28 3.18 -0.05
C VAL A 368 -12.28 3.14 1.13
N ALA A 369 -12.14 4.04 2.12
CA ALA A 369 -13.04 4.12 3.26
C ALA A 369 -14.50 4.43 2.85
N ARG A 370 -14.73 5.08 1.70
CA ARG A 370 -16.08 5.33 1.16
C ARG A 370 -16.90 4.06 0.96
N THR A 371 -16.24 2.91 0.76
CA THR A 371 -16.90 1.62 0.51
C THR A 371 -17.32 0.90 1.81
N VAL A 372 -17.19 1.52 2.98
CA VAL A 372 -17.57 0.92 4.27
C VAL A 372 -19.04 0.52 4.34
N ASN A 373 -19.87 1.23 3.60
CA ASN A 373 -21.31 1.06 3.55
C ASN A 373 -21.82 0.58 2.17
N ASP A 374 -20.96 -0.03 1.35
CA ASP A 374 -21.41 -0.62 0.09
C ASP A 374 -22.36 -1.78 0.32
N GLY A 375 -23.39 -1.88 -0.51
CA GLY A 375 -24.45 -2.87 -0.42
C GLY A 375 -25.74 -2.35 0.21
N VAL A 376 -26.75 -3.22 0.26
CA VAL A 376 -28.06 -2.91 0.84
C VAL A 376 -27.99 -3.08 2.36
N LEU A 377 -27.78 -1.98 3.07
CA LEU A 377 -27.67 -1.94 4.54
C LEU A 377 -28.72 -1.03 5.12
N SER A 378 -29.27 -1.37 6.31
CA SER A 378 -30.13 -0.45 7.07
C SER A 378 -29.32 0.77 7.51
N ASP A 379 -30.00 1.90 7.72
CA ASP A 379 -29.36 3.16 8.14
C ASP A 379 -28.64 3.00 9.48
N GLN A 380 -29.22 2.23 10.40
CA GLN A 380 -28.59 1.91 11.68
C GLN A 380 -27.28 1.14 11.50
N LYS A 381 -27.23 0.15 10.59
CA LYS A 381 -26.01 -0.60 10.29
C LYS A 381 -24.96 0.26 9.59
N ARG A 382 -25.37 1.15 8.70
CA ARG A 382 -24.49 2.15 8.06
C ARG A 382 -23.85 3.06 9.10
N HIS A 383 -24.67 3.55 10.04
CA HIS A 383 -24.21 4.41 11.14
C HIS A 383 -23.23 3.66 12.06
N ALA A 384 -23.55 2.43 12.45
CA ALA A 384 -22.66 1.58 13.25
C ALA A 384 -21.33 1.32 12.56
N ASN A 385 -21.34 0.96 11.27
CA ASN A 385 -20.13 0.77 10.48
C ASN A 385 -19.25 2.02 10.43
N PHE A 386 -19.89 3.20 10.26
CA PHE A 386 -19.19 4.48 10.25
C PHE A 386 -18.53 4.78 11.59
N ILE A 387 -19.24 4.55 12.72
CA ILE A 387 -18.69 4.72 14.07
C ILE A 387 -17.49 3.80 14.29
N VAL A 388 -17.63 2.50 13.99
CA VAL A 388 -16.54 1.51 14.14
C VAL A 388 -15.32 1.94 13.32
N MET A 389 -15.52 2.33 12.06
CA MET A 389 -14.44 2.82 11.17
C MET A 389 -13.76 4.05 11.76
N THR A 390 -14.55 5.03 12.22
CA THR A 390 -14.03 6.30 12.76
C THR A 390 -13.25 6.09 14.06
N VAL A 391 -13.77 5.24 14.97
CA VAL A 391 -13.05 4.89 16.21
C VAL A 391 -11.75 4.17 15.90
N THR A 392 -11.78 3.19 14.98
CA THR A 392 -10.55 2.48 14.56
C THR A 392 -9.51 3.46 14.04
N ALA A 393 -9.90 4.35 13.12
CA ALA A 393 -8.99 5.33 12.51
C ALA A 393 -8.50 6.35 13.54
N GLY A 394 -9.39 6.89 14.39
CA GLY A 394 -9.05 7.87 15.41
C GLY A 394 -8.09 7.33 16.46
N MET A 395 -8.30 6.11 16.96
CA MET A 395 -7.40 5.46 17.91
C MET A 395 -6.06 5.11 17.26
N LEU A 396 -6.06 4.62 16.01
CA LEU A 396 -4.82 4.34 15.28
C LEU A 396 -3.95 5.60 15.16
N VAL A 397 -4.54 6.71 14.74
CA VAL A 397 -3.84 7.99 14.57
C VAL A 397 -3.42 8.58 15.91
N GLY A 398 -4.34 8.63 16.89
CA GLY A 398 -4.10 9.23 18.19
C GLY A 398 -3.00 8.54 18.98
N PHE A 399 -2.93 7.21 18.93
CA PHE A 399 -1.89 6.42 19.60
C PHE A 399 -0.71 6.06 18.67
N SER A 400 -0.78 6.43 17.39
CA SER A 400 0.20 6.02 16.36
C SER A 400 0.47 4.51 16.35
N ASN A 401 -0.58 3.71 16.61
CA ASN A 401 -0.48 2.27 16.77
C ASN A 401 -1.69 1.55 16.16
N ASP A 402 -1.43 0.75 15.11
CA ASP A 402 -2.47 -0.01 14.39
C ASP A 402 -3.16 -1.04 15.28
N GLY A 403 -2.43 -1.64 16.24
CA GLY A 403 -2.98 -2.61 17.18
C GLY A 403 -4.01 -1.99 18.13
N ILE A 404 -3.73 -0.78 18.64
CA ILE A 404 -4.67 -0.04 19.50
C ILE A 404 -5.90 0.37 18.68
N GLY A 405 -5.70 0.86 17.46
CA GLY A 405 -6.80 1.17 16.54
C GLY A 405 -7.69 -0.05 16.28
N PHE A 406 -7.07 -1.20 15.99
CA PHE A 406 -7.77 -2.47 15.79
C PHE A 406 -8.58 -2.89 17.03
N LEU A 407 -7.94 -2.91 18.20
CA LEU A 407 -8.61 -3.32 19.46
C LEU A 407 -9.78 -2.40 19.79
N GLY A 408 -9.63 -1.09 19.63
CA GLY A 408 -10.70 -0.13 19.83
C GLY A 408 -11.88 -0.33 18.88
N GLY A 409 -11.57 -0.51 17.59
CA GLY A 409 -12.59 -0.81 16.59
C GLY A 409 -13.32 -2.14 16.84
N MET A 410 -12.57 -3.19 17.19
CA MET A 410 -13.14 -4.48 17.56
C MET A 410 -14.03 -4.40 18.80
N ALA A 411 -13.59 -3.65 19.83
CA ALA A 411 -14.39 -3.46 21.05
C ALA A 411 -15.74 -2.79 20.73
N VAL A 412 -15.73 -1.72 19.93
CA VAL A 412 -16.98 -1.04 19.52
C VAL A 412 -17.85 -1.95 18.64
N ALA A 413 -17.25 -2.68 17.69
CA ALA A 413 -17.97 -3.63 16.86
C ALA A 413 -18.61 -4.74 17.70
N LEU A 414 -17.90 -5.24 18.72
CA LEU A 414 -18.44 -6.23 19.68
C LEU A 414 -19.58 -5.63 20.51
N CYS A 415 -19.45 -4.39 20.99
CA CYS A 415 -20.53 -3.72 21.72
C CYS A 415 -21.81 -3.62 20.86
N PHE A 416 -21.69 -3.22 19.60
CA PHE A 416 -22.86 -3.19 18.70
C PHE A 416 -23.42 -4.58 18.40
N TYR A 417 -22.57 -5.59 18.25
CA TYR A 417 -23.03 -6.97 18.09
C TYR A 417 -23.77 -7.47 19.31
N VAL A 418 -23.26 -7.21 20.51
CA VAL A 418 -23.90 -7.58 21.77
C VAL A 418 -25.25 -6.82 21.93
N ALA A 419 -25.25 -5.52 21.70
CA ALA A 419 -26.47 -4.71 21.76
C ALA A 419 -27.54 -5.22 20.80
N SER A 420 -27.17 -5.63 19.59
CA SER A 420 -28.11 -6.22 18.62
C SER A 420 -28.68 -7.59 19.05
N ARG A 421 -27.97 -8.31 19.93
CA ARG A 421 -28.41 -9.63 20.44
C ARG A 421 -29.25 -9.54 21.71
N PHE A 422 -28.95 -8.57 22.58
CA PHE A 422 -29.60 -8.41 23.87
C PHE A 422 -30.65 -7.27 23.92
N GLY A 423 -30.60 -6.35 22.96
CA GLY A 423 -31.59 -5.31 22.77
C GLY A 423 -32.86 -5.91 22.14
N GLY A 424 -33.62 -6.68 22.92
CA GLY A 424 -34.94 -7.12 22.52
C GLY A 424 -35.78 -5.92 22.09
N SER A 425 -36.29 -5.96 20.85
CA SER A 425 -37.35 -5.10 20.31
C SER A 425 -37.19 -3.57 20.47
N MET A 426 -36.05 -3.00 20.03
CA MET A 426 -36.10 -1.59 19.63
C MET A 426 -36.48 -1.38 18.16
N ASP A 427 -36.74 -2.45 17.44
CA ASP A 427 -37.07 -2.42 16.01
C ASP A 427 -38.21 -3.39 15.69
N GLU A 428 -39.36 -3.21 16.31
CA GLU A 428 -40.60 -3.79 15.74
C GLU A 428 -40.98 -3.12 14.40
N ASP A 429 -40.40 -1.94 14.09
CA ASP A 429 -40.59 -1.28 12.79
C ASP A 429 -39.46 -1.58 11.77
N ASN A 430 -38.42 -2.36 12.12
CA ASN A 430 -37.33 -2.70 11.22
C ASN A 430 -37.02 -4.21 11.23
N THR A 431 -38.07 -5.03 11.18
CA THR A 431 -37.92 -6.38 10.64
C THR A 431 -37.28 -6.20 9.25
N GLY A 432 -36.20 -6.82 8.92
CA GLY A 432 -35.52 -6.74 7.61
C GLY A 432 -36.42 -7.02 6.37
N VAL A 433 -37.67 -6.71 6.47
CA VAL A 433 -38.69 -6.61 5.47
C VAL A 433 -38.55 -5.21 4.88
N LEU A 434 -37.89 -5.11 3.76
CA LEU A 434 -37.92 -3.93 2.90
C LEU A 434 -39.36 -3.38 2.88
N THR A 435 -39.56 -2.07 3.10
CA THR A 435 -40.85 -1.45 2.89
C THR A 435 -41.31 -1.78 1.47
N GLU A 436 -42.62 -1.83 1.22
CA GLU A 436 -43.15 -2.14 -0.12
C GLU A 436 -42.56 -1.21 -1.19
N GLU A 437 -42.21 0.02 -0.80
CA GLU A 437 -41.53 0.97 -1.69
C GLU A 437 -40.06 0.62 -1.96
N GLN A 438 -39.34 0.09 -0.98
CA GLN A 438 -37.96 -0.42 -1.15
C GLN A 438 -37.97 -1.71 -1.99
N LYS A 439 -38.92 -2.63 -1.77
CA LYS A 439 -39.10 -3.82 -2.60
C LYS A 439 -39.46 -3.45 -4.05
N ARG A 440 -40.24 -2.41 -4.23
CA ARG A 440 -40.59 -1.90 -5.57
C ARG A 440 -39.33 -1.36 -6.27
N ARG A 441 -38.53 -0.52 -5.59
CA ARG A 441 -37.30 0.04 -6.13
C ARG A 441 -36.25 -1.05 -6.44
N GLU A 442 -36.18 -2.08 -5.61
CA GLU A 442 -35.28 -3.21 -5.85
C GLU A 442 -35.73 -4.05 -7.06
N ARG A 443 -37.05 -4.27 -7.21
CA ARG A 443 -37.58 -4.92 -8.42
C ARG A 443 -37.36 -4.07 -9.68
N GLU A 444 -37.64 -2.77 -9.61
CA GLU A 444 -37.39 -1.83 -10.71
C GLU A 444 -35.89 -1.78 -11.07
N ALA A 445 -34.99 -1.84 -10.09
CA ALA A 445 -33.55 -1.89 -10.31
C ALA A 445 -33.09 -3.22 -10.97
N LEU A 446 -33.64 -4.35 -10.51
CA LEU A 446 -33.37 -5.66 -11.09
C LEU A 446 -33.95 -5.82 -12.49
N GLU A 447 -35.15 -5.30 -12.74
CA GLU A 447 -35.74 -5.26 -14.08
C GLU A 447 -34.96 -4.35 -15.03
N LEU A 448 -34.42 -3.23 -14.53
CA LEU A 448 -33.57 -2.32 -15.32
C LEU A 448 -32.20 -2.97 -15.61
N GLU A 449 -31.66 -3.74 -14.70
CA GLU A 449 -30.39 -4.46 -14.84
C GLU A 449 -30.56 -5.63 -15.85
N ALA A 450 -31.67 -6.38 -15.76
CA ALA A 450 -32.02 -7.40 -16.75
C ALA A 450 -32.26 -6.81 -18.13
N ALA A 451 -32.97 -5.69 -18.25
CA ALA A 451 -33.18 -4.99 -19.52
C ALA A 451 -31.88 -4.44 -20.12
N ARG A 452 -30.87 -4.09 -19.28
CA ARG A 452 -29.54 -3.67 -19.72
C ARG A 452 -28.67 -4.83 -20.20
N GLU A 453 -28.92 -6.03 -19.75
CA GLU A 453 -28.26 -7.25 -20.23
C GLU A 453 -28.85 -7.70 -21.58
N GLU A 454 -30.16 -7.51 -21.80
CA GLU A 454 -30.85 -7.88 -23.04
C GLU A 454 -30.68 -6.86 -24.18
N ASP A 455 -30.53 -5.55 -23.85
CA ASP A 455 -30.34 -4.49 -24.85
C ASP A 455 -29.19 -3.56 -24.52
N PRO A 456 -28.01 -3.70 -25.18
CA PRO A 456 -26.87 -2.84 -24.98
C PRO A 456 -27.10 -1.34 -25.29
N SER A 457 -28.19 -0.98 -25.95
CA SER A 457 -28.51 0.43 -26.27
C SER A 457 -28.98 1.22 -25.05
N ILE A 458 -29.52 0.55 -24.04
CA ILE A 458 -30.03 1.14 -22.78
C ILE A 458 -28.89 1.60 -21.85
N ARG A 459 -27.65 1.23 -22.12
CA ARG A 459 -26.46 1.62 -21.32
C ARG A 459 -26.18 3.13 -21.29
N LYS A 460 -26.85 3.95 -22.08
CA LYS A 460 -26.55 5.39 -22.25
C LYS A 460 -27.46 6.37 -21.51
N VAL A 461 -28.43 5.90 -20.75
CA VAL A 461 -29.32 6.80 -20.01
C VAL A 461 -28.76 7.03 -18.60
N PRO A 462 -28.34 8.26 -18.22
CA PRO A 462 -27.95 8.56 -16.86
C PRO A 462 -29.18 8.51 -15.96
N VAL A 463 -29.06 7.85 -14.80
CA VAL A 463 -30.08 7.90 -13.73
C VAL A 463 -30.02 9.31 -13.15
N SER A 464 -30.84 10.21 -13.68
CA SER A 464 -31.18 11.48 -13.04
C SER A 464 -32.60 11.37 -12.51
N ALA A 465 -32.76 11.23 -11.21
CA ALA A 465 -33.99 11.61 -10.51
C ALA A 465 -33.71 11.73 -9.02
N GLU A 466 -33.16 12.85 -8.59
CA GLU A 466 -33.55 13.39 -7.29
C GLU A 466 -34.86 14.18 -7.48
N PRO A 467 -35.87 14.03 -6.61
CA PRO A 467 -37.04 14.91 -6.63
C PRO A 467 -36.62 16.28 -6.08
N GLU A 468 -36.86 17.32 -6.88
CA GLU A 468 -36.79 18.71 -6.45
C GLU A 468 -37.70 18.96 -5.25
N HIS A 469 -37.08 19.14 -4.08
CA HIS A 469 -37.70 19.92 -3.02
C HIS A 469 -37.01 21.28 -3.00
N GLY A 470 -37.86 22.29 -3.24
CA GLY A 470 -37.46 23.68 -3.37
C GLY A 470 -36.61 24.18 -2.22
N ALA A 471 -35.47 24.73 -2.57
CA ALA A 471 -34.71 25.67 -1.74
C ALA A 471 -34.29 26.81 -2.65
N GLU A 472 -34.71 28.03 -2.28
CA GLU A 472 -34.31 29.30 -2.88
C GLU A 472 -32.79 29.47 -2.93
N PRO A 473 -32.27 30.18 -3.94
CA PRO A 473 -30.82 30.41 -4.04
C PRO A 473 -30.39 31.45 -3.01
N LEU A 474 -29.48 31.05 -2.11
CA LEU A 474 -28.69 32.00 -1.30
C LEU A 474 -27.73 32.74 -2.22
N GLN A 475 -27.99 34.01 -2.42
CA GLN A 475 -27.05 34.97 -3.00
C GLN A 475 -25.88 35.17 -2.04
N LEU A 476 -24.68 34.81 -2.49
CA LEU A 476 -23.41 35.21 -1.88
C LEU A 476 -22.92 36.47 -2.59
N ALA A 477 -22.82 37.56 -1.80
CA ALA A 477 -22.08 38.76 -2.14
C ALA A 477 -20.58 38.51 -1.91
#